data_6fc3f2f517a6d187025c682284f8a7a4
#
_entry.id   6fc3f2f517a6d187025c682284f8a7a4
#
_cell.length_a   1.000
_cell.length_b   1.000
_cell.length_c   1.000
_cell.angle_alpha   90.00
_cell.angle_beta   90.00
_cell.angle_gamma   90.00
#
_symmetry.space_group_name_H-M   'P 1'
#
loop_
_entity.id
_entity.type
_entity.pdbx_description
1 polymer ?
#
loop_
_entity_poly.entity_id
_entity_poly.type
_entity_poly.pdbx_seq_one_letter_code
_entity_poly.pdbx_strand_id
1 'polypeptide(L)'
;MGILLINIIAFVMPYIIILIVSKHFANKNNIPFKVVLKFNDYVKNTIGGTTIFQIVILIIDLFIFFYVSGNNDYSTTEVLIMVTCTNLMLFEPAVSLTTLSQISDDMSNIKKTLPNKSIKF
;
A
#
# COMPACT_ATOMS: atom_id res chain seq x y z
N MET A 1 -20.38 -11.24 -0.43
CA MET A 1 -19.13 -11.78 0.10
C MET A 1 -17.94 -11.60 -0.84
N GLY A 2 -18.10 -12.00 -2.13
CA GLY A 2 -17.01 -11.84 -3.09
C GLY A 2 -16.55 -10.41 -3.27
N ILE A 3 -17.46 -9.45 -3.26
CA ILE A 3 -17.15 -8.03 -3.43
C ILE A 3 -16.29 -7.52 -2.26
N LEU A 4 -16.63 -7.90 -1.03
CA LEU A 4 -15.84 -7.54 0.14
C LEU A 4 -14.45 -8.15 0.08
N LEU A 5 -14.36 -9.39 -0.36
CA LEU A 5 -13.07 -10.08 -0.51
C LEU A 5 -12.18 -9.36 -1.52
N ILE A 6 -12.75 -8.94 -2.66
CA ILE A 6 -12.02 -8.18 -3.69
C ILE A 6 -11.48 -6.88 -3.12
N ASN A 7 -12.28 -6.16 -2.33
CA ASN A 7 -11.83 -4.93 -1.67
C ASN A 7 -10.69 -5.19 -0.70
N ILE A 8 -10.79 -6.25 0.11
CA ILE A 8 -9.75 -6.62 1.07
C ILE A 8 -8.44 -6.92 0.33
N ILE A 9 -8.52 -7.70 -0.74
CA ILE A 9 -7.35 -8.04 -1.56
C ILE A 9 -6.74 -6.77 -2.15
N ALA A 10 -7.57 -5.87 -2.69
CA ALA A 10 -7.09 -4.62 -3.26
C ALA A 10 -6.36 -3.76 -2.22
N PHE A 11 -6.89 -3.66 -1.00
CA PHE A 11 -6.25 -2.90 0.07
C PHE A 11 -4.93 -3.52 0.54
N VAL A 12 -4.79 -4.83 0.43
CA VAL A 12 -3.57 -5.54 0.84
C VAL A 12 -2.48 -5.51 -0.24
N MET A 13 -2.87 -5.33 -1.52
CA MET A 13 -1.91 -5.37 -2.64
C MET A 13 -0.71 -4.42 -2.49
N PRO A 14 -0.85 -3.16 -2.07
CA PRO A 14 0.32 -2.30 -1.87
C PRO A 14 1.31 -2.87 -0.86
N TYR A 15 0.81 -3.50 0.20
CA TYR A 15 1.68 -4.13 1.21
C TYR A 15 2.41 -5.35 0.64
N ILE A 16 1.73 -6.12 -0.20
CA ILE A 16 2.37 -7.26 -0.89
C ILE A 16 3.49 -6.76 -1.80
N ILE A 17 3.25 -5.68 -2.52
CA ILE A 17 4.26 -5.05 -3.37
C ILE A 17 5.46 -4.62 -2.52
N ILE A 18 5.22 -3.99 -1.37
CA ILE A 18 6.27 -3.58 -0.45
C ILE A 18 7.12 -4.80 -0.04
N LEU A 19 6.47 -5.88 0.35
CA LEU A 19 7.16 -7.09 0.79
C LEU A 19 8.00 -7.71 -0.32
N ILE A 20 7.44 -7.83 -1.52
CA ILE A 20 8.12 -8.44 -2.66
C ILE A 20 9.35 -7.62 -3.06
N VAL A 21 9.17 -6.32 -3.23
CA VAL A 21 10.25 -5.43 -3.66
C VAL A 21 11.33 -5.34 -2.59
N SER A 22 10.95 -5.27 -1.32
CA SER A 22 11.90 -5.20 -0.21
C SER A 22 12.72 -6.47 -0.10
N LYS A 23 12.08 -7.62 -0.26
CA LYS A 23 12.77 -8.90 -0.23
C LYS A 23 13.74 -9.04 -1.40
N HIS A 24 13.33 -8.61 -2.59
CA HIS A 24 14.21 -8.62 -3.77
C HIS A 24 15.44 -7.73 -3.54
N PHE A 25 15.22 -6.52 -3.01
CA PHE A 25 16.31 -5.59 -2.69
C PHE A 25 17.26 -6.20 -1.66
N ALA A 26 16.72 -6.79 -0.60
CA ALA A 26 17.52 -7.41 0.46
C ALA A 26 18.39 -8.53 -0.11
N ASN A 27 17.82 -9.39 -0.93
CA ASN A 27 18.57 -10.49 -1.55
C ASN A 27 19.66 -9.99 -2.49
N LYS A 28 19.33 -8.96 -3.28
CA LYS A 28 20.28 -8.39 -4.25
C LYS A 28 21.49 -7.77 -3.56
N ASN A 29 21.32 -7.18 -2.40
CA ASN A 29 22.38 -6.46 -1.68
C ASN A 29 22.92 -7.25 -0.48
N ASN A 30 22.52 -8.51 -0.31
CA ASN A 30 22.94 -9.37 0.80
C ASN A 30 22.66 -8.77 2.16
N ILE A 31 21.51 -8.12 2.32
CA ILE A 31 21.06 -7.50 3.55
C ILE A 31 19.93 -8.34 4.14
N PRO A 32 19.90 -8.59 5.45
CA PRO A 32 18.76 -9.28 6.06
C PRO A 32 17.46 -8.48 5.82
N PHE A 33 16.42 -9.19 5.41
CA PHE A 33 15.13 -8.57 5.13
C PHE A 33 14.59 -7.78 6.32
N LYS A 34 14.79 -8.30 7.53
CA LYS A 34 14.35 -7.64 8.75
C LYS A 34 14.98 -6.27 8.94
N VAL A 35 16.23 -6.12 8.53
CA VAL A 35 16.94 -4.84 8.66
C VAL A 35 16.33 -3.80 7.73
N VAL A 36 15.98 -4.19 6.51
CA VAL A 36 15.34 -3.29 5.56
C VAL A 36 14.01 -2.78 6.14
N LEU A 37 13.22 -3.67 6.69
CA LEU A 37 11.92 -3.29 7.27
C LEU A 37 12.03 -2.43 8.53
N LYS A 38 13.12 -2.58 9.28
CA LYS A 38 13.36 -1.81 10.51
C LYS A 38 14.02 -0.46 10.28
N PHE A 39 14.46 -0.18 9.05
CA PHE A 39 15.08 1.10 8.75
C PHE A 39 14.05 2.22 8.95
N ASN A 40 14.41 3.22 9.74
CA ASN A 40 13.46 4.28 10.14
C ASN A 40 12.81 4.99 8.97
N ASP A 41 13.61 5.39 7.97
CA ASP A 41 13.07 6.09 6.81
C ASP A 41 12.11 5.20 6.03
N TYR A 42 12.41 3.93 5.92
CA TYR A 42 11.57 2.97 5.24
C TYR A 42 10.22 2.83 5.92
N VAL A 43 10.23 2.59 7.24
CA VAL A 43 8.99 2.46 8.02
C VAL A 43 8.20 3.76 7.98
N LYS A 44 8.87 4.89 8.16
CA LYS A 44 8.21 6.20 8.21
C LYS A 44 7.62 6.60 6.87
N ASN A 45 8.37 6.44 5.79
CA ASN A 45 7.98 6.96 4.48
C ASN A 45 7.15 5.96 3.69
N THR A 46 7.57 4.71 3.60
CA THR A 46 6.90 3.72 2.75
C THR A 46 5.70 3.09 3.44
N ILE A 47 5.94 2.44 4.57
CA ILE A 47 4.88 1.69 5.25
C ILE A 47 3.88 2.64 5.87
N GLY A 48 4.38 3.67 6.58
CA GLY A 48 3.51 4.66 7.21
C GLY A 48 2.69 5.44 6.20
N GLY A 49 3.32 5.90 5.11
CA GLY A 49 2.64 6.63 4.05
C GLY A 49 1.56 5.78 3.37
N THR A 50 1.87 4.52 3.07
CA THR A 50 0.91 3.59 2.48
C THR A 50 -0.27 3.38 3.42
N THR A 51 -0.02 3.21 4.71
CA THR A 51 -1.07 3.03 5.71
C THR A 51 -1.97 4.26 5.80
N ILE A 52 -1.38 5.46 5.79
CA ILE A 52 -2.15 6.72 5.83
C ILE A 52 -3.04 6.82 4.60
N PHE A 53 -2.52 6.54 3.40
CA PHE A 53 -3.31 6.55 2.17
C PHE A 53 -4.46 5.57 2.25
N GLN A 54 -4.23 4.36 2.75
CA GLN A 54 -5.28 3.35 2.88
C GLN A 54 -6.38 3.80 3.85
N ILE A 55 -6.01 4.43 4.95
CA ILE A 55 -6.99 4.96 5.90
C ILE A 55 -7.82 6.07 5.26
N VAL A 56 -7.19 6.98 4.51
CA VAL A 56 -7.89 8.06 3.81
C VAL A 56 -8.87 7.48 2.79
N ILE A 57 -8.45 6.48 2.03
CA ILE A 57 -9.32 5.81 1.05
C ILE A 57 -10.52 5.15 1.74
N LEU A 58 -10.31 4.49 2.88
CA LEU A 58 -11.40 3.91 3.66
C LEU A 58 -12.41 4.96 4.09
N ILE A 59 -11.95 6.10 4.56
CA ILE A 59 -12.82 7.19 4.97
C ILE A 59 -13.63 7.70 3.78
N ILE A 60 -12.99 7.91 2.64
CA ILE A 60 -13.66 8.34 1.41
C ILE A 60 -14.70 7.30 0.98
N ASP A 61 -14.35 6.03 1.01
CA ASP A 61 -15.26 4.94 0.66
C ASP A 61 -16.50 4.94 1.55
N LEU A 62 -16.33 5.15 2.85
CA LEU A 62 -17.45 5.24 3.79
C LEU A 62 -18.36 6.42 3.47
N PHE A 63 -17.80 7.59 3.15
CA PHE A 63 -18.58 8.76 2.75
C PHE A 63 -19.36 8.49 1.48
N ILE A 64 -18.73 7.90 0.46
CA ILE A 64 -19.42 7.56 -0.79
C ILE A 64 -20.53 6.56 -0.51
N PHE A 65 -20.25 5.53 0.28
CA PHE A 65 -21.23 4.50 0.61
C PHE A 65 -22.47 5.10 1.28
N PHE A 66 -22.28 5.90 2.34
CA PHE A 66 -23.39 6.49 3.07
C PHE A 66 -24.13 7.53 2.23
N TYR A 67 -23.43 8.35 1.47
CA TYR A 67 -24.05 9.37 0.63
C TYR A 67 -24.93 8.73 -0.45
N VAL A 68 -24.41 7.77 -1.19
CA VAL A 68 -25.15 7.13 -2.28
C VAL A 68 -26.28 6.27 -1.73
N SER A 69 -26.03 5.54 -0.66
CA SER A 69 -27.05 4.68 -0.03
C SER A 69 -28.18 5.50 0.59
N GLY A 70 -27.88 6.69 1.11
CA GLY A 70 -28.88 7.56 1.75
C GLY A 70 -29.71 8.38 0.80
N ASN A 71 -29.16 8.75 -0.37
CA ASN A 71 -29.82 9.69 -1.29
C ASN A 71 -30.37 9.04 -2.56
N ASN A 72 -30.09 7.77 -2.80
CA ASN A 72 -30.52 7.06 -4.00
C ASN A 72 -31.10 5.71 -3.64
N ASP A 73 -31.92 5.17 -4.53
CA ASP A 73 -32.59 3.88 -4.34
C ASP A 73 -31.70 2.70 -4.74
N TYR A 74 -30.38 2.86 -4.60
CA TYR A 74 -29.45 1.78 -4.89
C TYR A 74 -29.41 0.77 -3.76
N SER A 75 -29.33 -0.51 -4.10
CA SER A 75 -29.14 -1.56 -3.11
C SER A 75 -27.73 -1.48 -2.52
N THR A 76 -27.55 -2.06 -1.35
CA THR A 76 -26.23 -2.14 -0.72
C THR A 76 -25.19 -2.79 -1.64
N THR A 77 -25.60 -3.84 -2.36
CA THR A 77 -24.71 -4.54 -3.30
C THR A 77 -24.28 -3.62 -4.43
N GLU A 78 -25.20 -2.82 -5.00
CA GLU A 78 -24.86 -1.88 -6.08
C GLU A 78 -23.86 -0.83 -5.60
N VAL A 79 -24.06 -0.29 -4.41
CA VAL A 79 -23.14 0.71 -3.84
C VAL A 79 -21.77 0.09 -3.59
N LEU A 80 -21.72 -1.13 -3.09
CA LEU A 80 -20.45 -1.86 -2.89
C LEU A 80 -19.72 -2.08 -4.22
N ILE A 81 -20.45 -2.40 -5.28
CA ILE A 81 -19.84 -2.57 -6.61
C ILE A 81 -19.24 -1.24 -7.10
N MET A 82 -19.96 -0.14 -6.93
CA MET A 82 -19.46 1.19 -7.32
C MET A 82 -18.18 1.55 -6.56
N VAL A 83 -18.18 1.35 -5.23
CA VAL A 83 -17.01 1.62 -4.40
C VAL A 83 -15.83 0.74 -4.81
N THR A 84 -16.09 -0.54 -5.05
CA THR A 84 -15.05 -1.49 -5.47
C THR A 84 -14.43 -1.07 -6.81
N CYS A 85 -15.26 -0.71 -7.79
CA CYS A 85 -14.77 -0.26 -9.09
C CYS A 85 -13.92 1.01 -8.95
N THR A 86 -14.35 1.97 -8.15
CA THR A 86 -13.60 3.19 -7.89
C THR A 86 -12.24 2.87 -7.28
N ASN A 87 -12.21 2.00 -6.27
CA ASN A 87 -10.96 1.59 -5.63
C ASN A 87 -10.00 0.94 -6.64
N LEU A 88 -10.50 -0.02 -7.41
CA LEU A 88 -9.65 -0.77 -8.35
C LEU A 88 -9.17 0.06 -9.53
N MET A 89 -9.94 1.05 -9.95
CA MET A 89 -9.61 1.84 -11.14
C MET A 89 -8.87 3.14 -10.84
N LEU A 90 -9.08 3.74 -9.67
CA LEU A 90 -8.52 5.05 -9.34
C LEU A 90 -7.61 5.01 -8.12
N PHE A 91 -8.10 4.50 -6.99
CA PHE A 91 -7.39 4.63 -5.72
C PHE A 91 -6.23 3.64 -5.60
N GLU A 92 -6.46 2.38 -5.83
CA GLU A 92 -5.42 1.36 -5.65
C GLU A 92 -4.26 1.50 -6.64
N PRO A 93 -4.48 1.78 -7.93
CA PRO A 93 -3.37 2.09 -8.83
C PRO A 93 -2.57 3.31 -8.39
N ALA A 94 -3.23 4.36 -7.92
CA ALA A 94 -2.54 5.56 -7.42
C ALA A 94 -1.69 5.25 -6.19
N VAL A 95 -2.23 4.50 -5.23
CA VAL A 95 -1.49 4.09 -4.04
C VAL A 95 -0.31 3.21 -4.42
N SER A 96 -0.53 2.26 -5.33
CA SER A 96 0.54 1.34 -5.76
C SER A 96 1.69 2.09 -6.43
N LEU A 97 1.38 3.04 -7.32
CA LEU A 97 2.42 3.84 -7.99
C LEU A 97 3.18 4.72 -7.00
N THR A 98 2.46 5.37 -6.07
CA THR A 98 3.08 6.18 -5.03
C THR A 98 3.96 5.33 -4.13
N THR A 99 3.50 4.15 -3.77
CA THR A 99 4.25 3.20 -2.94
C THR A 99 5.53 2.77 -3.64
N LEU A 100 5.47 2.43 -4.94
CA LEU A 100 6.66 2.06 -5.71
C LEU A 100 7.67 3.18 -5.77
N SER A 101 7.22 4.42 -5.98
CA SER A 101 8.10 5.59 -5.99
C SER A 101 8.78 5.76 -4.63
N GLN A 102 8.02 5.63 -3.55
CA GLN A 102 8.53 5.75 -2.18
C GLN A 102 9.54 4.65 -1.86
N ILE A 103 9.25 3.42 -2.27
CA ILE A 103 10.18 2.30 -2.10
C ILE A 103 11.49 2.58 -2.81
N SER A 104 11.43 3.08 -4.03
CA SER A 104 12.63 3.40 -4.81
C SER A 104 13.49 4.43 -4.07
N ASP A 105 12.89 5.50 -3.55
CA ASP A 105 13.59 6.52 -2.80
C ASP A 105 14.19 5.97 -1.51
N ASP A 106 13.41 5.18 -0.78
CA ASP A 106 13.87 4.58 0.48
C ASP A 106 15.02 3.60 0.26
N MET A 107 14.94 2.79 -0.81
CA MET A 107 16.02 1.86 -1.14
C MET A 107 17.31 2.61 -1.50
N SER A 108 17.18 3.72 -2.23
CA SER A 108 18.33 4.58 -2.53
C SER A 108 18.94 5.15 -1.23
N ASN A 109 18.12 5.61 -0.30
CA ASN A 109 18.58 6.14 0.98
C ASN A 109 19.24 5.06 1.84
N ILE A 110 18.65 3.88 1.90
CA ILE A 110 19.24 2.75 2.64
C ILE A 110 20.62 2.41 2.04
N LYS A 111 20.70 2.34 0.72
CA LYS A 111 21.94 2.01 0.04
C LYS A 111 23.04 3.05 0.30
N LYS A 112 22.69 4.33 0.36
CA LYS A 112 23.63 5.41 0.68
C LYS A 112 24.09 5.39 2.13
N THR A 113 23.19 5.04 3.03
CA THR A 113 23.45 5.04 4.48
C THR A 113 24.26 3.82 4.92
N LEU A 114 24.09 2.69 4.23
CA LEU A 114 24.80 1.47 4.56
C LEU A 114 26.29 1.60 4.20
N PRO A 115 27.19 1.08 5.04
CA PRO A 115 28.60 1.04 4.67
C PRO A 115 28.79 0.18 3.43
N ASN A 116 29.83 0.48 2.66
CA ASN A 116 30.13 -0.26 1.43
C ASN A 116 30.48 -1.73 1.69
N LYS A 117 30.64 -2.11 2.92
CA LYS A 117 30.93 -3.48 3.30
C LYS A 117 29.62 -4.18 3.68
N SER A 118 29.59 -5.50 3.49
CA SER A 118 28.45 -6.30 3.92
C SER A 118 28.16 -6.06 5.40
N ILE A 119 26.91 -5.75 5.71
CA ILE A 119 26.50 -5.52 7.06
C ILE A 119 26.22 -6.87 7.71
N LYS A 120 26.87 -7.10 8.85
CA LYS A 120 26.62 -8.31 9.63
C LYS A 120 25.58 -8.00 10.72
N PHE A 121 24.49 -8.68 10.67
CA PHE A 121 23.43 -8.55 11.66
C PHE A 121 23.12 -9.91 12.27
#